data_3cda7efbfdff988e75ba080fa349fa12
#
_entry.id   3cda7efbfdff988e75ba080fa349fa12
#
_cell.length_a   1.000
_cell.length_b   1.000
_cell.length_c   1.000
_cell.angle_alpha   90.00
_cell.angle_beta   90.00
_cell.angle_gamma   90.00
#
_symmetry.space_group_name_H-M   'P 1'
#
loop_
_entity.id
_entity.type
_entity.pdbx_description
1 polymer ?
#
loop_
_entity_poly.entity_id
_entity_poly.type
_entity_poly.pdbx_seq_one_letter_code
_entity_poly.pdbx_strand_id
1 'polypeptide(L)' 'MNKSDLVLRTSEAALALGCSTDTLKRKRESQGGFLEAGVHYFYGDCTNSPITWNIEKCREAFHKRGIQARQSLARV' A
#
# COMPACT_ATOMS: atom_id res chain seq x y z
N MET A 1 5.75 21.26 3.40
CA MET A 1 5.55 19.91 2.91
C MET A 1 5.10 19.00 4.05
N ASN A 2 4.06 18.27 3.85
CA ASN A 2 3.46 17.48 4.89
C ASN A 2 4.15 16.12 5.02
N LYS A 3 4.37 15.66 6.26
CA LYS A 3 5.01 14.36 6.48
C LYS A 3 4.20 13.20 5.90
N SER A 4 2.89 13.38 5.76
CA SER A 4 2.01 12.37 5.19
C SER A 4 2.20 12.17 3.69
N ASP A 5 3.03 13.02 3.06
CA ASP A 5 3.27 12.93 1.62
C ASP A 5 4.53 12.14 1.26
N LEU A 6 5.07 11.38 2.20
CA LEU A 6 6.24 10.54 1.92
C LEU A 6 5.87 9.47 0.89
N VAL A 7 6.56 9.50 -0.24
CA VAL A 7 6.31 8.61 -1.37
C VAL A 7 7.61 7.88 -1.71
N LEU A 8 7.55 6.56 -1.76
CA LEU A 8 8.72 5.71 -2.02
C LEU A 8 8.46 4.77 -3.18
N ARG A 9 9.53 4.33 -3.82
CA ARG A 9 9.45 3.31 -4.87
C ARG A 9 9.13 1.96 -4.23
N THR A 10 8.73 1.01 -5.08
CA THR A 10 8.21 -0.28 -4.61
C THR A 10 9.12 -1.00 -3.62
N SER A 11 10.41 -1.12 -3.91
CA SER A 11 11.31 -1.85 -3.01
C SER A 11 11.45 -1.18 -1.66
N GLU A 12 11.58 0.14 -1.65
CA GLU A 12 11.68 0.91 -0.41
C GLU A 12 10.35 0.93 0.34
N ALA A 13 9.26 1.03 -0.41
CA ALA A 13 7.93 1.02 0.19
C ALA A 13 7.64 -0.32 0.88
N ALA A 14 7.98 -1.42 0.23
CA ALA A 14 7.79 -2.75 0.81
C ALA A 14 8.57 -2.89 2.10
N LEU A 15 9.82 -2.43 2.11
CA LEU A 15 10.64 -2.43 3.32
C LEU A 15 9.99 -1.63 4.44
N ALA A 16 9.55 -0.41 4.11
CA ALA A 16 8.93 0.47 5.10
C ALA A 16 7.63 -0.11 5.66
N LEU A 17 6.90 -0.88 4.84
CA LEU A 17 5.63 -1.47 5.24
C LEU A 17 5.78 -2.89 5.81
N GLY A 18 7.01 -3.43 5.79
CA GLY A 18 7.28 -4.72 6.39
C GLY A 18 6.78 -5.90 5.57
N CYS A 19 6.75 -5.78 4.25
CA CYS A 19 6.29 -6.86 3.39
C CYS A 19 7.22 -7.03 2.18
N SER A 20 6.98 -8.06 1.37
CA SER A 20 7.74 -8.25 0.14
C SER A 20 7.17 -7.35 -0.96
N THR A 21 7.97 -7.13 -2.01
CA THR A 21 7.51 -6.35 -3.15
C THR A 21 6.32 -7.02 -3.84
N ASP A 22 6.33 -8.35 -3.93
CA ASP A 22 5.22 -9.09 -4.53
C ASP A 22 3.95 -8.93 -3.71
N THR A 23 4.05 -9.01 -2.39
CA THR A 23 2.91 -8.80 -1.51
C THR A 23 2.32 -7.42 -1.70
N LEU A 24 3.18 -6.39 -1.73
CA LEU A 24 2.74 -5.02 -1.90
C LEU A 24 1.99 -4.85 -3.23
N LYS A 25 2.53 -5.38 -4.31
CA LYS A 25 1.90 -5.28 -5.63
C LYS A 25 0.54 -5.96 -5.68
N ARG A 26 0.38 -7.07 -4.96
CA ARG A 26 -0.88 -7.81 -4.93
C ARG A 26 -1.97 -7.10 -4.14
N LYS A 27 -1.59 -6.13 -3.31
CA LYS A 27 -2.57 -5.37 -2.54
C LYS A 27 -3.26 -4.28 -3.35
N ARG A 28 -2.85 -4.04 -4.58
CA ARG A 28 -3.49 -3.05 -5.45
C ARG A 28 -4.88 -3.56 -5.88
N GLU A 29 -5.80 -2.64 -6.10
CA GLU A 29 -7.16 -2.96 -6.53
C GLU A 29 -7.16 -3.72 -7.87
N SER A 30 -6.19 -3.43 -8.74
CA SER A 30 -6.07 -4.14 -10.01
C SER A 30 -5.71 -5.61 -9.83
N GLN A 31 -5.24 -6.00 -8.66
CA GLN A 31 -4.89 -7.37 -8.34
C GLN A 31 -5.83 -7.96 -7.29
N GLY A 32 -6.99 -7.35 -7.12
CA GLY A 32 -7.97 -7.83 -6.15
C GLY A 32 -7.72 -7.35 -4.72
N GLY A 33 -6.82 -6.41 -4.53
CA GLY A 33 -6.51 -5.86 -3.22
C GLY A 33 -7.33 -4.63 -2.88
N PHE A 34 -6.86 -3.89 -1.89
CA PHE A 34 -7.57 -2.73 -1.36
C PHE A 34 -6.83 -1.40 -1.53
N LEU A 35 -5.64 -1.41 -2.11
CA LEU A 35 -4.89 -0.19 -2.37
C LEU A 35 -5.31 0.40 -3.71
N GLU A 36 -5.66 1.68 -3.72
CA GLU A 36 -6.23 2.34 -4.88
C GLU A 36 -5.24 3.28 -5.55
N ALA A 37 -5.21 3.25 -6.87
CA ALA A 37 -4.38 4.16 -7.66
C ALA A 37 -4.83 5.59 -7.42
N GLY A 38 -3.86 6.49 -7.26
CA GLY A 38 -4.16 7.90 -7.02
C GLY A 38 -4.41 8.23 -5.55
N VAL A 39 -4.49 7.23 -4.69
CA VAL A 39 -4.64 7.42 -3.23
C VAL A 39 -3.47 6.79 -2.51
N HIS A 40 -3.28 5.49 -2.71
CA HIS A 40 -2.25 4.72 -2.02
C HIS A 40 -0.98 4.58 -2.85
N TYR A 41 -1.13 4.55 -4.17
CA TYR A 41 0.02 4.46 -5.06
C TYR A 41 -0.23 5.26 -6.33
N PHE A 42 0.85 5.57 -7.04
CA PHE A 42 0.78 6.43 -8.21
C PHE A 42 1.62 5.86 -9.34
N TYR A 43 1.08 5.93 -10.56
CA TYR A 43 1.83 5.58 -11.76
C TYR A 43 2.68 6.76 -12.20
N GLY A 44 3.79 6.47 -12.88
CA GLY A 44 4.56 7.50 -13.53
C GLY A 44 3.90 7.94 -14.84
N ASP A 45 4.58 8.80 -15.56
CA ASP A 45 4.03 9.40 -16.79
C ASP A 45 4.12 8.45 -18.00
N CYS A 46 4.77 7.31 -17.88
CA CYS A 46 4.85 6.33 -18.96
C CYS A 46 4.88 4.92 -18.38
N THR A 47 4.71 3.93 -19.28
CA THR A 47 4.60 2.53 -18.85
C THR A 47 5.86 1.99 -18.18
N ASN A 48 7.02 2.60 -18.46
CA ASN A 48 8.29 2.16 -17.87
C ASN A 48 8.61 2.87 -16.56
N SER A 49 7.83 3.86 -16.18
CA SER A 49 8.08 4.61 -14.95
C SER A 49 7.77 3.76 -13.73
N PRO A 50 8.58 3.84 -12.68
CA PRO A 50 8.30 3.07 -11.47
C PRO A 50 7.05 3.58 -10.77
N ILE A 51 6.35 2.65 -10.13
CA ILE A 51 5.22 2.98 -9.27
C ILE A 51 5.78 3.53 -7.97
N THR A 52 5.16 4.58 -7.44
CA THR A 52 5.50 5.14 -6.14
C THR A 52 4.32 4.94 -5.19
N TRP A 53 4.62 4.86 -3.89
CA TRP A 53 3.62 4.51 -2.89
C TRP A 53 3.61 5.54 -1.78
N ASN A 54 2.43 6.00 -1.41
CA ASN A 54 2.26 6.87 -0.25
C ASN A 54 2.30 5.99 1.00
N ILE A 55 3.38 6.10 1.75
CA ILE A 55 3.64 5.17 2.86
C ILE A 55 2.60 5.32 3.96
N GLU A 56 2.24 6.53 4.31
CA GLU A 56 1.27 6.76 5.38
C GLU A 56 -0.11 6.21 5.03
N LYS A 57 -0.56 6.45 3.81
CA LYS A 57 -1.86 5.95 3.35
C LYS A 57 -1.87 4.42 3.28
N CYS A 58 -0.78 3.83 2.78
CA CYS A 58 -0.67 2.38 2.72
C CYS A 58 -0.66 1.78 4.13
N ARG A 59 0.08 2.39 5.04
CA ARG A 59 0.16 1.90 6.42
C ARG A 59 -1.20 1.95 7.11
N GLU A 60 -1.93 3.04 6.92
CA GLU A 60 -3.29 3.16 7.45
C GLU A 60 -4.21 2.06 6.92
N ALA A 61 -4.13 1.80 5.61
CA ALA A 61 -4.97 0.79 4.97
C ALA A 61 -4.63 -0.61 5.48
N PHE A 62 -3.35 -0.92 5.60
CA PHE A 62 -2.89 -2.21 6.13
C PHE A 62 -3.35 -2.41 7.56
N HIS A 63 -3.20 -1.38 8.38
CA HIS A 63 -3.59 -1.43 9.79
C HIS A 63 -5.10 -1.65 9.93
N LYS A 64 -5.88 -0.92 9.16
CA LYS A 64 -7.33 -1.03 9.18
C LYS A 64 -7.79 -2.46 8.80
N ARG A 65 -7.18 -3.03 7.76
CA ARG A 65 -7.50 -4.39 7.36
C ARG A 65 -7.09 -5.40 8.42
N GLY A 66 -5.96 -5.16 9.08
CA GLY A 66 -5.50 -6.01 10.17
C GLY A 66 -6.47 -6.01 11.34
N ILE A 67 -6.99 -4.85 11.69
CA ILE A 67 -8.01 -4.73 12.75
C ILE A 67 -9.26 -5.51 12.36
N GLN A 68 -9.73 -5.34 11.13
CA GLN A 68 -10.93 -6.03 10.66
C GLN A 68 -10.76 -7.55 10.71
N ALA A 69 -9.59 -8.04 10.31
CA ALA A 69 -9.31 -9.47 10.35
C ALA A 69 -9.34 -10.01 11.78
N ARG A 70 -8.75 -9.26 12.72
CA ARG A 70 -8.74 -9.68 14.13
C ARG A 70 -10.13 -9.65 14.75
N GLN A 71 -10.93 -8.66 14.38
CA GLN A 71 -12.32 -8.57 14.84
C GLN A 71 -13.14 -9.76 14.35
N SER A 72 -12.94 -10.18 13.13
CA SER A 72 -13.59 -11.37 12.58
C SER A 72 -13.24 -12.62 13.39
N LEU A 73 -11.96 -12.76 13.74
CA LEU A 73 -11.52 -13.90 14.55
C LEU A 73 -12.11 -13.85 15.95
N ALA A 74 -12.22 -12.67 16.53
CA ALA A 74 -12.73 -12.50 17.90
C ALA A 74 -14.21 -12.84 18.04
N ARG A 75 -14.94 -12.87 16.92
CA ARG A 75 -16.36 -13.16 16.92
C ARG A 75 -16.71 -14.65 16.92
N VAL A 76 -15.72 -15.46 16.75
CA VAL A 76 -15.95 -16.91 16.65
C VAL A 76 -16.28 -17.57 17.98
#